data_0e385714eddfa6e2cc543d45105b2526
#
_entry.id   0e385714eddfa6e2cc543d45105b2526
#
_cell.length_a   1.000
_cell.length_b   1.000
_cell.length_c   1.000
_cell.angle_alpha   90.00
_cell.angle_beta   90.00
_cell.angle_gamma   90.00
#
_symmetry.space_group_name_H-M   'P 1'
#
loop_
_entity.id
_entity.type
_entity.pdbx_description
1 polymer ?
#
loop_
_entity_poly.entity_id
_entity_poly.type
_entity_poly.pdbx_seq_one_letter_code
_entity_poly.pdbx_strand_id
1 'polypeptide(L)' 'MNKKPFFVRAEWDEEAKVWVASSDDVPGLATEEKTLEVLIQKLKIMIPELLEANGQEVEFETPFEIFTRRFEIAHRTDV' A
#
# COMPACT_ATOMS: atom_id res chain seq x y z
N MET A 1 17.74 10.86 14.49
CA MET A 1 18.08 10.44 13.13
C MET A 1 16.80 10.20 12.33
N ASN A 2 16.78 10.71 11.13
CA ASN A 2 15.60 10.61 10.29
C ASN A 2 15.54 9.25 9.62
N LYS A 3 14.39 8.64 9.71
CA LYS A 3 14.16 7.40 8.99
C LYS A 3 13.36 7.68 7.73
N LYS A 4 13.78 7.05 6.66
CA LYS A 4 13.04 7.16 5.43
C LYS A 4 11.85 6.21 5.51
N PRO A 5 10.67 6.66 5.16
CA PRO A 5 9.52 5.75 5.14
C PRO A 5 9.67 4.76 3.99
N PHE A 6 9.08 3.60 4.20
CA PHE A 6 8.98 2.60 3.13
C PHE A 6 7.89 3.03 2.18
N PHE A 7 8.13 2.88 0.88
CA PHE A 7 7.15 3.24 -0.13
C PHE A 7 6.26 2.07 -0.48
N VAL A 8 4.96 2.32 -0.50
CA VAL A 8 3.97 1.33 -0.91
C VAL A 8 3.14 1.94 -2.02
N ARG A 9 2.94 1.19 -3.09
CA ARG A 9 2.04 1.59 -4.15
C ARG A 9 0.71 0.90 -3.95
N ALA A 10 -0.38 1.66 -4.13
CA ALA A 10 -1.72 1.10 -4.08
C ALA A 10 -2.44 1.51 -5.35
N GLU A 11 -2.75 0.55 -6.20
CA GLU A 11 -3.38 0.80 -7.48
C GLU A 11 -4.78 0.20 -7.50
N TRP A 12 -5.70 0.96 -8.03
CA TRP A 12 -7.07 0.49 -8.15
C TRP A 12 -7.20 -0.48 -9.31
N ASP A 13 -7.75 -1.64 -9.03
CA ASP A 13 -8.03 -2.66 -10.04
C ASP A 13 -9.52 -2.59 -10.35
N GLU A 14 -9.86 -2.06 -11.52
CA GLU A 14 -11.25 -1.84 -11.88
C GLU A 14 -12.02 -3.14 -12.08
N GLU A 15 -11.34 -4.16 -12.55
CA GLU A 15 -11.99 -5.46 -12.76
C GLU A 15 -12.33 -6.14 -11.43
N ALA A 16 -11.36 -6.19 -10.55
CA ALA A 16 -11.54 -6.87 -9.27
C ALA A 16 -12.19 -5.98 -8.22
N LYS A 17 -12.23 -4.67 -8.48
CA LYS A 17 -12.81 -3.69 -7.55
C LYS A 17 -12.08 -3.70 -6.21
N VAL A 18 -10.77 -3.70 -6.28
CA VAL A 18 -9.92 -3.66 -5.09
C VAL A 18 -8.74 -2.75 -5.31
N TRP A 19 -8.14 -2.33 -4.20
CA TRP A 19 -6.86 -1.65 -4.19
C TRP A 19 -5.79 -2.71 -4.02
N VAL A 20 -4.83 -2.74 -4.95
CA VAL A 20 -3.74 -3.72 -4.92
C VAL A 20 -2.48 -3.01 -4.45
N ALA A 21 -1.89 -3.53 -3.39
CA ALA A 21 -0.69 -2.96 -2.80
C ALA A 21 0.54 -3.77 -3.15
N SER A 22 1.61 -3.05 -3.48
CA SER A 22 2.91 -3.65 -3.71
C SER A 22 3.98 -2.68 -3.27
N SER A 23 5.21 -3.17 -3.09
CA SER A 23 6.30 -2.32 -2.64
C SER A 23 7.63 -2.90 -3.07
N ASP A 24 8.52 -2.04 -3.57
CA ASP A 24 9.89 -2.44 -3.82
C ASP A 24 10.72 -2.39 -2.55
N ASP A 25 10.24 -1.66 -1.54
CA ASP A 25 10.98 -1.49 -0.29
C ASP A 25 10.69 -2.60 0.71
N VAL A 26 9.55 -3.26 0.58
CA VAL A 26 9.15 -4.31 1.52
C VAL A 26 9.01 -5.61 0.72
N PRO A 27 10.06 -6.44 0.73
CA PRO A 27 10.01 -7.65 -0.08
C PRO A 27 8.87 -8.56 0.33
N GLY A 28 8.17 -9.07 -0.68
CA GLY A 28 7.06 -9.97 -0.45
C GLY A 28 5.73 -9.29 -0.21
N LEU A 29 5.68 -7.96 -0.23
CA LEU A 29 4.42 -7.27 -0.01
C LEU A 29 3.58 -7.35 -1.27
N ALA A 30 2.46 -8.06 -1.15
CA ALA A 30 1.45 -8.16 -2.21
C ALA A 30 0.13 -8.47 -1.53
N THR A 31 -0.79 -7.53 -1.55
CA THR A 31 -2.07 -7.72 -0.89
C THR A 31 -3.11 -6.82 -1.53
N GLU A 32 -4.35 -7.05 -1.20
CA GLU A 32 -5.42 -6.25 -1.78
C GLU A 32 -6.55 -6.11 -0.77
N GLU A 33 -7.30 -5.02 -0.91
CA GLU A 33 -8.48 -4.77 -0.09
C GLU A 33 -9.45 -3.89 -0.85
N LYS A 34 -10.69 -3.93 -0.44
CA LYS A 34 -11.74 -3.19 -1.15
C LYS A 34 -11.70 -1.69 -0.90
N THR A 35 -11.16 -1.28 0.25
CA THR A 35 -11.05 0.15 0.55
C THR A 35 -9.61 0.47 0.97
N LEU A 36 -9.24 1.73 0.76
CA LEU A 36 -7.92 2.18 1.20
C LEU A 36 -7.78 2.14 2.71
N GLU A 37 -8.85 2.45 3.42
CA GLU A 37 -8.80 2.46 4.89
C GLU A 37 -8.46 1.07 5.42
N VAL A 38 -9.13 0.04 4.88
CA VAL A 38 -8.85 -1.33 5.32
C VAL A 38 -7.46 -1.75 4.89
N LEU A 39 -7.05 -1.36 3.68
CA LEU A 39 -5.71 -1.66 3.20
C LEU A 39 -4.65 -1.06 4.12
N ILE A 40 -4.84 0.19 4.54
CA ILE A 40 -3.88 0.85 5.43
C ILE A 40 -3.77 0.10 6.75
N GLN A 41 -4.89 -0.30 7.33
CA GLN A 41 -4.86 -1.04 8.58
C GLN A 41 -4.13 -2.37 8.42
N LYS A 42 -4.36 -3.04 7.29
CA LYS A 42 -3.69 -4.29 7.01
C LYS A 42 -2.19 -4.10 6.85
N LEU A 43 -1.78 -3.04 6.15
CA LEU A 43 -0.36 -2.76 5.94
C LEU A 43 0.36 -2.46 7.23
N LYS A 44 -0.31 -1.81 8.18
CA LYS A 44 0.30 -1.52 9.48
C LYS A 44 0.73 -2.80 10.20
N ILE A 45 0.04 -3.89 9.93
CA ILE A 45 0.37 -5.19 10.53
C ILE A 45 1.35 -5.94 9.65
N MET A 46 1.13 -5.94 8.34
CA MET A 46 1.92 -6.76 7.43
C MET A 46 3.35 -6.28 7.26
N ILE A 47 3.54 -4.95 7.21
CA ILE A 47 4.88 -4.42 6.92
C ILE A 47 5.90 -4.87 7.96
N PRO A 48 5.67 -4.67 9.27
CA PRO A 48 6.65 -5.16 10.25
C PRO A 48 6.86 -6.67 10.17
N GLU A 49 5.80 -7.43 9.95
CA GLU A 49 5.92 -8.88 9.86
C GLU A 49 6.79 -9.30 8.69
N LEU A 50 6.58 -8.66 7.53
CA LEU A 50 7.37 -8.99 6.35
C LEU A 50 8.83 -8.59 6.52
N LEU A 51 9.08 -7.43 7.10
CA LEU A 51 10.46 -6.99 7.32
C LEU A 51 11.18 -7.95 8.26
N GLU A 52 10.52 -8.38 9.32
CA GLU A 52 11.12 -9.38 10.23
C GLU A 52 11.38 -10.69 9.51
N ALA A 53 10.44 -11.14 8.70
CA ALA A 53 10.61 -12.39 7.95
C ALA A 53 11.77 -12.31 6.98
N ASN A 54 12.11 -11.10 6.53
CA ASN A 54 13.24 -10.90 5.62
C ASN A 54 14.54 -10.60 6.36
N GLY A 55 14.56 -10.80 7.68
CA GLY A 55 15.78 -10.66 8.46
C GLY A 55 16.13 -9.23 8.82
N GLN A 56 15.23 -8.31 8.63
CA GLN A 56 15.49 -6.92 8.97
C GLN A 56 15.08 -6.64 10.40
N GLU A 57 15.84 -5.76 11.05
CA GLU A 57 15.44 -5.29 12.36
C GLU A 57 14.25 -4.37 12.22
N VAL A 58 13.25 -4.57 13.08
CA VAL A 58 12.04 -3.78 13.03
C VAL A 58 11.95 -2.99 14.32
N GLU A 59 11.83 -1.69 14.18
CA GLU A 59 11.67 -0.83 15.33
C GLU A 59 10.22 -0.72 15.73
N PHE A 60 10.00 -0.15 16.90
CA PHE A 60 8.65 -0.03 17.41
C PHE A 60 7.74 0.71 16.42
N GLU A 61 8.28 1.74 15.77
CA GLU A 61 7.53 2.48 14.76
C GLU A 61 8.22 2.35 13.41
N THR A 62 7.45 1.94 12.41
CA THR A 62 7.96 1.73 11.07
C THR A 62 7.16 2.62 10.12
N PRO A 63 7.69 3.79 9.74
CA PRO A 63 6.96 4.70 8.87
C PRO A 63 6.85 4.16 7.45
N PHE A 64 5.70 4.35 6.83
CA PHE A 64 5.54 4.04 5.42
C PHE A 64 4.61 5.06 4.78
N GLU A 65 4.83 5.27 3.50
CA GLU A 65 4.03 6.19 2.69
C GLU A 65 3.33 5.40 1.61
N ILE A 66 2.09 5.79 1.34
CA ILE A 66 1.29 5.13 0.30
C ILE A 66 1.08 6.11 -0.83
N PHE A 67 1.42 5.66 -2.04
CA PHE A 67 1.10 6.37 -3.26
C PHE A 67 -0.01 5.62 -3.95
N THR A 68 -1.09 6.32 -4.26
CA THR A 68 -2.23 5.69 -4.91
C THR A 68 -2.32 6.10 -6.36
N ARG A 69 -2.81 5.19 -7.18
CA ARG A 69 -3.06 5.48 -8.58
C ARG A 69 -4.40 4.90 -8.96
N ARG A 70 -5.24 5.75 -9.52
CA ARG A 70 -6.55 5.32 -9.99
C ARG A 70 -6.88 6.08 -11.25
N PHE A 71 -7.17 5.36 -12.32
CA PHE A 71 -7.52 5.95 -13.59
C PHE A 71 -9.02 6.15 -13.65
N GLU A 72 -9.44 7.36 -13.98
CA GLU A 72 -10.86 7.68 -14.09
C GLU A 72 -11.08 8.53 -15.32
N ILE A 73 -12.27 8.49 -15.84
CA ILE A 73 -12.64 9.30 -16.99
C ILE A 73 -13.81 10.19 -16.59
N ALA A 74 -13.58 11.49 -16.71
CA ALA A 74 -14.65 12.44 -16.48
C ALA A 74 -15.38 12.68 -17.80
N HIS A 75 -16.67 12.68 -17.73
CA HIS A 75 -17.50 12.93 -18.90
C HIS A 75 -18.17 14.29 -18.77
N ARG A 76 -18.25 14.96 -19.90
CA ARG A 76 -19.01 16.19 -19.96
C ARG A 76 -20.48 15.83 -19.95
N THR A 77 -21.22 16.48 -19.09
CA THR A 77 -22.65 16.24 -18.98
C THR A 77 -23.40 17.16 -19.92
N ASP A 78 -23.61 16.69 -21.13
CA ASP A 78 -24.40 17.45 -22.10
C ASP A 78 -25.80 16.93 -22.09
N VAL A 79 -26.71 17.84 -22.03
CA VAL A 79 -28.11 17.44 -22.00
C VAL A 79 -28.85 18.09 -23.14
#